data_f2ee95799b9f54afa01fdafac61790e3
#
_entry.id   f2ee95799b9f54afa01fdafac61790e3
#
_cell.length_a   1.000
_cell.length_b   1.000
_cell.length_c   1.000
_cell.angle_alpha   90.00
_cell.angle_beta   90.00
_cell.angle_gamma   90.00
#
_symmetry.space_group_name_H-M   'P 1'
#
loop_
_entity.id
_entity.type
_entity.pdbx_description
1 polymer ?
#
loop_
_entity_poly.entity_id
_entity_poly.type
_entity_poly.pdbx_seq_one_letter_code
_entity_poly.pdbx_strand_id
1 'polypeptide(L)'
;MDTPLTAVETRVLGALIEKEMTTPEYYPLSLNALTNACNQSSNREPVVDYDEATVISAVESMRKRSLVRAVQQSGSRVTKYRHLASETLGLTEHQAALMCVLTLRGPQTLAELKTRATRLIDFESLDDVETAMNQLMARESPPLVTRLERRPGQKEARYAHLLAGEVADDAPEPAMGRTASSSSADRIGQLEQGLDDLRKEVADLRSQLESFRKQFE
;
A
#
# COMPACT_ATOMS: atom_id res chain seq x y z
N MET A 1 -15.79 -2.75 15.52
CA MET A 1 -15.99 -3.66 14.37
C MET A 1 -16.14 -5.05 14.92
N ASP A 2 -17.25 -5.73 14.66
CA ASP A 2 -17.54 -7.03 15.30
C ASP A 2 -16.71 -8.20 14.74
N THR A 3 -16.09 -8.04 13.59
CA THR A 3 -15.25 -9.06 12.95
C THR A 3 -13.99 -8.43 12.37
N PRO A 4 -12.80 -8.99 12.62
CA PRO A 4 -11.55 -8.53 12.02
C PRO A 4 -11.58 -8.58 10.49
N LEU A 5 -10.79 -7.72 9.84
CA LEU A 5 -10.54 -7.79 8.40
C LEU A 5 -9.62 -8.96 8.08
N THR A 6 -9.87 -9.64 6.98
CA THR A 6 -8.92 -10.59 6.42
C THR A 6 -7.68 -9.88 5.85
N ALA A 7 -6.61 -10.62 5.60
CA ALA A 7 -5.40 -10.06 4.97
C ALA A 7 -5.71 -9.44 3.59
N VAL A 8 -6.61 -10.05 2.81
CA VAL A 8 -7.04 -9.52 1.50
C VAL A 8 -7.81 -8.22 1.67
N GLU A 9 -8.78 -8.17 2.61
CA GLU A 9 -9.55 -6.95 2.88
C GLU A 9 -8.66 -5.81 3.37
N THR A 10 -7.71 -6.11 4.25
CA THR A 10 -6.71 -5.15 4.73
C THR A 10 -5.89 -4.57 3.58
N ARG A 11 -5.42 -5.43 2.66
CA ARG A 11 -4.67 -5.01 1.47
C ARG A 11 -5.51 -4.16 0.54
N VAL A 12 -6.74 -4.55 0.26
CA VAL A 12 -7.67 -3.80 -0.60
C VAL A 12 -7.97 -2.42 0.00
N LEU A 13 -8.23 -2.36 1.31
CA LEU A 13 -8.51 -1.10 2.01
C LEU A 13 -7.31 -0.15 1.95
N GLY A 14 -6.12 -0.66 2.28
CA GLY A 14 -4.87 0.11 2.20
C GLY A 14 -4.57 0.62 0.79
N ALA A 15 -4.80 -0.22 -0.25
CA ALA A 15 -4.62 0.18 -1.64
C ALA A 15 -5.60 1.29 -2.08
N LEU A 16 -6.85 1.23 -1.63
CA LEU A 16 -7.84 2.27 -1.90
C LEU A 16 -7.47 3.60 -1.24
N ILE A 17 -7.07 3.60 0.04
CA ILE A 17 -6.62 4.80 0.77
C ILE A 17 -5.39 5.39 0.06
N GLU A 18 -4.40 4.55 -0.27
CA GLU A 18 -3.21 5.00 -0.98
C GLU A 18 -3.54 5.73 -2.28
N LYS A 19 -4.39 5.13 -3.12
CA LYS A 19 -4.70 5.67 -4.45
C LYS A 19 -5.57 6.92 -4.40
N GLU A 20 -6.43 7.08 -3.41
CA GLU A 20 -7.13 8.34 -3.17
C GLU A 20 -6.14 9.47 -2.88
N MET A 21 -5.09 9.22 -2.08
CA MET A 21 -4.11 10.24 -1.69
C MET A 21 -3.03 10.50 -2.75
N THR A 22 -2.61 9.45 -3.49
CA THR A 22 -1.46 9.58 -4.42
C THR A 22 -1.85 9.85 -5.85
N THR A 23 -3.03 9.41 -6.28
CA THR A 23 -3.50 9.54 -7.68
C THR A 23 -5.00 9.85 -7.71
N PRO A 24 -5.45 10.96 -7.09
CA PRO A 24 -6.87 11.31 -6.98
C PRO A 24 -7.56 11.46 -8.33
N GLU A 25 -6.84 11.83 -9.38
CA GLU A 25 -7.35 11.97 -10.75
C GLU A 25 -7.81 10.63 -11.36
N TYR A 26 -7.28 9.50 -10.89
CA TYR A 26 -7.68 8.15 -11.31
C TYR A 26 -8.66 7.48 -10.34
N TYR A 27 -8.95 8.13 -9.22
CA TYR A 27 -9.84 7.61 -8.18
C TYR A 27 -11.29 8.07 -8.40
N PRO A 28 -12.33 7.26 -8.18
CA PRO A 28 -12.34 5.86 -7.69
C PRO A 28 -11.80 4.84 -8.70
N LEU A 29 -11.36 3.66 -8.22
CA LEU A 29 -10.70 2.63 -9.04
C LEU A 29 -11.68 1.63 -9.64
N SER A 30 -11.45 1.19 -10.88
CA SER A 30 -12.07 -0.02 -11.41
C SER A 30 -11.53 -1.26 -10.71
N LEU A 31 -12.19 -2.43 -10.86
CA LEU A 31 -11.72 -3.69 -10.28
C LEU A 31 -10.30 -4.03 -10.75
N ASN A 32 -10.04 -3.96 -12.04
CA ASN A 32 -8.71 -4.22 -12.60
C ASN A 32 -7.64 -3.27 -12.02
N ALA A 33 -7.92 -1.95 -11.96
CA ALA A 33 -6.98 -0.99 -11.37
C ALA A 33 -6.73 -1.26 -9.88
N LEU A 34 -7.75 -1.68 -9.14
CA LEU A 34 -7.63 -2.04 -7.73
C LEU A 34 -6.82 -3.32 -7.53
N THR A 35 -7.04 -4.35 -8.36
CA THR A 35 -6.26 -5.59 -8.34
C THR A 35 -4.78 -5.28 -8.61
N ASN A 36 -4.49 -4.48 -9.64
CA ASN A 36 -3.13 -4.04 -9.92
C ASN A 36 -2.52 -3.22 -8.74
N ALA A 37 -3.32 -2.36 -8.08
CA ALA A 37 -2.86 -1.62 -6.91
C ALA A 37 -2.56 -2.54 -5.72
N CYS A 38 -3.29 -3.63 -5.51
CA CYS A 38 -3.02 -4.63 -4.48
C CYS A 38 -1.70 -5.37 -4.72
N ASN A 39 -1.42 -5.71 -5.97
CA ASN A 39 -0.30 -6.56 -6.42
C ASN A 39 0.98 -5.80 -6.74
N GLN A 40 1.04 -4.48 -6.49
CA GLN A 40 2.26 -3.70 -6.72
C GLN A 40 3.46 -4.32 -5.99
N SER A 41 4.63 -4.34 -6.63
CA SER A 41 5.87 -4.83 -6.04
C SER A 41 6.49 -3.84 -5.06
N SER A 42 6.15 -2.55 -5.15
CA SER A 42 6.65 -1.50 -4.27
C SER A 42 5.61 -1.09 -3.23
N ASN A 43 6.09 -0.65 -2.08
CA ASN A 43 5.25 -0.18 -0.96
C ASN A 43 4.26 -1.22 -0.43
N ARG A 44 4.56 -2.49 -0.57
CA ARG A 44 3.77 -3.65 -0.11
C ARG A 44 4.66 -4.60 0.67
N GLU A 45 4.16 -5.08 1.81
CA GLU A 45 4.79 -6.12 2.62
C GLU A 45 3.69 -7.00 3.22
N PRO A 46 3.64 -8.27 2.84
CA PRO A 46 4.34 -8.92 1.74
C PRO A 46 3.84 -8.47 0.36
N VAL A 47 4.61 -8.72 -0.69
CA VAL A 47 4.12 -8.64 -2.06
C VAL A 47 3.19 -9.83 -2.30
N VAL A 48 2.06 -9.58 -2.96
CA VAL A 48 1.02 -10.58 -3.24
C VAL A 48 0.66 -10.59 -4.72
N ASP A 49 0.01 -11.68 -5.15
CA ASP A 49 -0.52 -11.83 -6.51
C ASP A 49 -1.97 -12.31 -6.41
N TYR A 50 -2.90 -11.39 -6.15
CA TYR A 50 -4.33 -11.67 -6.07
C TYR A 50 -4.95 -11.58 -7.46
N ASP A 51 -5.88 -12.50 -7.75
CA ASP A 51 -6.74 -12.39 -8.91
C ASP A 51 -7.95 -11.45 -8.65
N GLU A 52 -8.65 -11.07 -9.72
CA GLU A 52 -9.82 -10.18 -9.61
C GLU A 52 -10.96 -10.83 -8.80
N ALA A 53 -11.10 -12.17 -8.82
CA ALA A 53 -12.13 -12.87 -8.05
C ALA A 53 -11.89 -12.77 -6.55
N THR A 54 -10.65 -12.86 -6.11
CA THR A 54 -10.23 -12.64 -4.72
C THR A 54 -10.49 -11.20 -4.29
N VAL A 55 -10.11 -10.23 -5.12
CA VAL A 55 -10.28 -8.80 -4.81
C VAL A 55 -11.76 -8.41 -4.75
N ILE A 56 -12.58 -8.84 -5.72
CA ILE A 56 -14.02 -8.51 -5.70
C ILE A 56 -14.74 -9.14 -4.51
N SER A 57 -14.37 -10.35 -4.09
CA SER A 57 -14.93 -10.98 -2.90
C SER A 57 -14.65 -10.15 -1.65
N ALA A 58 -13.43 -9.65 -1.48
CA ALA A 58 -13.06 -8.76 -0.37
C ALA A 58 -13.82 -7.42 -0.44
N VAL A 59 -13.94 -6.83 -1.64
CA VAL A 59 -14.72 -5.60 -1.87
C VAL A 59 -16.18 -5.80 -1.44
N GLU A 60 -16.83 -6.89 -1.87
CA GLU A 60 -18.24 -7.15 -1.52
C GLU A 60 -18.43 -7.37 -0.01
N SER A 61 -17.49 -8.05 0.64
CA SER A 61 -17.49 -8.18 2.11
C SER A 61 -17.38 -6.82 2.79
N MET A 62 -16.44 -5.98 2.37
CA MET A 62 -16.24 -4.63 2.93
C MET A 62 -17.39 -3.66 2.62
N ARG A 63 -18.10 -3.85 1.50
CA ARG A 63 -19.32 -3.08 1.20
C ARG A 63 -20.43 -3.33 2.22
N LYS A 64 -20.62 -4.58 2.64
CA LYS A 64 -21.59 -4.94 3.70
C LYS A 64 -21.25 -4.29 5.06
N ARG A 65 -19.96 -3.96 5.25
CA ARG A 65 -19.42 -3.32 6.46
C ARG A 65 -19.28 -1.80 6.34
N SER A 66 -19.80 -1.22 5.26
CA SER A 66 -19.70 0.22 4.96
C SER A 66 -18.27 0.78 4.92
N LEU A 67 -17.28 -0.06 4.61
CA LEU A 67 -15.89 0.34 4.44
C LEU A 67 -15.52 0.67 2.99
N VAL A 68 -16.30 0.16 2.03
CA VAL A 68 -16.14 0.40 0.59
C VAL A 68 -17.50 0.70 -0.03
N ARG A 69 -17.52 1.58 -1.02
CA ARG A 69 -18.69 1.92 -1.83
C ARG A 69 -18.40 1.70 -3.30
N ALA A 70 -19.36 1.07 -4.00
CA ALA A 70 -19.39 1.05 -5.45
C ALA A 70 -19.94 2.39 -5.97
N VAL A 71 -19.31 2.96 -6.98
CA VAL A 71 -19.67 4.21 -7.63
C VAL A 71 -19.82 3.94 -9.13
N GLN A 72 -20.96 4.33 -9.68
CA GLN A 72 -21.21 4.31 -11.11
C GLN A 72 -21.21 5.75 -11.62
N GLN A 73 -20.27 6.08 -12.50
CA GLN A 73 -20.26 7.41 -13.15
C GLN A 73 -21.28 7.43 -14.27
N SER A 74 -22.01 8.53 -14.38
CA SER A 74 -22.98 8.73 -15.47
C SER A 74 -22.29 8.56 -16.83
N GLY A 75 -22.86 7.68 -17.68
CA GLY A 75 -22.27 7.36 -19.00
C GLY A 75 -21.16 6.28 -18.97
N SER A 76 -20.72 5.78 -17.82
CA SER A 76 -19.76 4.68 -17.72
C SER A 76 -20.47 3.36 -17.38
N ARG A 77 -20.09 2.29 -18.11
CA ARG A 77 -20.54 0.91 -17.80
C ARG A 77 -19.65 0.23 -16.75
N VAL A 78 -18.52 0.85 -16.39
CA VAL A 78 -17.54 0.26 -15.47
C VAL A 78 -17.84 0.73 -14.06
N THR A 79 -18.10 -0.23 -13.16
CA THR A 79 -18.22 0.04 -11.72
C THR A 79 -16.84 0.38 -11.15
N LYS A 80 -16.79 1.45 -10.36
CA LYS A 80 -15.59 1.87 -9.64
C LYS A 80 -15.82 1.75 -8.14
N TYR A 81 -14.74 1.66 -7.38
CA TYR A 81 -14.78 1.45 -5.93
C TYR A 81 -13.99 2.55 -5.21
N ARG A 82 -14.57 3.05 -4.11
CA ARG A 82 -13.92 3.97 -3.18
C ARG A 82 -14.02 3.43 -1.76
N HIS A 83 -13.04 3.75 -0.92
CA HIS A 83 -13.16 3.47 0.50
C HIS A 83 -14.07 4.51 1.19
N LEU A 84 -14.57 4.11 2.36
CA LEU A 84 -15.29 4.95 3.31
C LEU A 84 -14.60 4.88 4.69
N ALA A 85 -13.32 4.47 4.74
CA ALA A 85 -12.62 4.24 5.99
C ALA A 85 -12.50 5.52 6.81
N SER A 86 -12.23 6.66 6.17
CA SER A 86 -12.10 7.94 6.87
C SER A 86 -13.42 8.34 7.52
N GLU A 87 -14.54 8.21 6.79
CA GLU A 87 -15.88 8.50 7.31
C GLU A 87 -16.33 7.48 8.36
N THR A 88 -16.16 6.17 8.07
CA THR A 88 -16.65 5.09 8.93
C THR A 88 -15.84 4.96 10.21
N LEU A 89 -14.53 5.17 10.14
CA LEU A 89 -13.62 5.08 11.27
C LEU A 89 -13.33 6.45 11.91
N GLY A 90 -13.83 7.55 11.36
CA GLY A 90 -13.58 8.91 11.86
C GLY A 90 -12.09 9.26 11.86
N LEU A 91 -11.40 9.03 10.75
CA LEU A 91 -9.97 9.30 10.61
C LEU A 91 -9.73 10.70 10.03
N THR A 92 -8.76 11.41 10.58
CA THR A 92 -8.16 12.56 9.90
C THR A 92 -7.32 12.09 8.71
N GLU A 93 -6.95 13.01 7.81
CA GLU A 93 -6.07 12.68 6.67
C GLU A 93 -4.72 12.10 7.13
N HIS A 94 -4.11 12.69 8.17
CA HIS A 94 -2.88 12.20 8.76
C HIS A 94 -3.03 10.79 9.33
N GLN A 95 -4.11 10.52 10.04
CA GLN A 95 -4.40 9.18 10.57
C GLN A 95 -4.67 8.17 9.44
N ALA A 96 -5.37 8.58 8.38
CA ALA A 96 -5.60 7.72 7.22
C ALA A 96 -4.29 7.35 6.51
N ALA A 97 -3.35 8.30 6.37
CA ALA A 97 -2.02 8.03 5.82
C ALA A 97 -1.21 7.03 6.66
N LEU A 98 -1.22 7.16 7.98
CA LEU A 98 -0.54 6.22 8.88
C LEU A 98 -1.20 4.82 8.83
N MET A 99 -2.52 4.75 8.84
CA MET A 99 -3.26 3.49 8.67
C MET A 99 -2.98 2.86 7.32
N CYS A 100 -2.87 3.64 6.25
CA CYS A 100 -2.48 3.16 4.93
C CYS A 100 -1.10 2.48 4.96
N VAL A 101 -0.09 3.11 5.57
CA VAL A 101 1.26 2.52 5.69
C VAL A 101 1.20 1.21 6.47
N LEU A 102 0.51 1.18 7.61
CA LEU A 102 0.39 0.00 8.46
C LEU A 102 -0.34 -1.15 7.76
N THR A 103 -1.42 -0.88 7.03
CA THR A 103 -2.20 -1.91 6.33
C THR A 103 -1.47 -2.49 5.12
N LEU A 104 -0.61 -1.70 4.48
CA LEU A 104 0.15 -2.14 3.30
C LEU A 104 1.49 -2.78 3.63
N ARG A 105 2.09 -2.45 4.79
CA ARG A 105 3.47 -2.85 5.13
C ARG A 105 3.61 -3.55 6.48
N GLY A 106 2.50 -3.71 7.22
CA GLY A 106 2.56 -4.30 8.56
C GLY A 106 3.21 -3.37 9.61
N PRO A 107 3.72 -3.93 10.72
CA PRO A 107 4.23 -3.15 11.84
C PRO A 107 5.42 -2.26 11.50
N GLN A 108 5.40 -1.00 11.97
CA GLN A 108 6.39 0.04 11.66
C GLN A 108 6.82 0.79 12.92
N THR A 109 8.05 1.30 12.96
CA THR A 109 8.50 2.32 13.93
C THR A 109 7.93 3.71 13.57
N LEU A 110 7.97 4.67 14.49
CA LEU A 110 7.54 6.06 14.20
C LEU A 110 8.37 6.69 13.08
N ALA A 111 9.68 6.46 13.07
CA ALA A 111 10.58 6.97 12.04
C ALA A 111 10.25 6.38 10.65
N GLU A 112 9.97 5.08 10.58
CA GLU A 112 9.51 4.42 9.35
C GLU A 112 8.16 4.96 8.89
N LEU A 113 7.21 5.15 9.82
CA LEU A 113 5.89 5.73 9.49
C LEU A 113 6.03 7.12 8.90
N LYS A 114 6.82 8.02 9.54
CA LYS A 114 7.06 9.36 9.00
C LYS A 114 7.63 9.29 7.58
N THR A 115 8.71 8.55 7.39
CA THR A 115 9.38 8.44 6.09
C THR A 115 8.48 7.85 5.00
N ARG A 116 7.68 6.83 5.34
CA ARG A 116 6.83 6.13 4.36
C ARG A 116 5.52 6.86 4.07
N ALA A 117 5.05 7.68 5.01
CA ALA A 117 3.86 8.50 4.82
C ALA A 117 4.11 9.77 3.98
N THR A 118 5.36 10.26 3.85
CA THR A 118 5.69 11.50 3.13
C THR A 118 5.12 11.56 1.70
N ARG A 119 5.00 10.42 1.03
CA ARG A 119 4.38 10.35 -0.31
C ARG A 119 2.85 10.49 -0.30
N LEU A 120 2.22 10.35 0.85
CA LEU A 120 0.77 10.47 1.06
C LEU A 120 0.40 11.83 1.60
N ILE A 121 1.08 12.22 2.69
CA ILE A 121 0.94 13.49 3.37
C ILE A 121 2.24 13.80 4.10
N ASP A 122 2.58 15.08 4.21
CA ASP A 122 3.77 15.49 4.94
C ASP A 122 3.47 15.67 6.44
N PHE A 123 4.41 15.19 7.28
CA PHE A 123 4.41 15.39 8.73
C PHE A 123 5.56 16.33 9.09
N GLU A 124 5.29 17.44 9.72
CA GLU A 124 6.29 18.43 10.09
C GLU A 124 7.35 17.84 11.03
N SER A 125 6.90 17.07 12.02
CA SER A 125 7.78 16.49 13.05
C SER A 125 7.50 14.99 13.27
N LEU A 126 8.37 14.33 14.03
CA LEU A 126 8.13 12.97 14.52
C LEU A 126 7.05 12.96 15.62
N ASP A 127 6.97 14.06 16.37
CA ASP A 127 5.99 14.24 17.45
C ASP A 127 4.56 14.30 16.90
N ASP A 128 4.36 14.81 15.67
CA ASP A 128 3.04 14.80 15.01
C ASP A 128 2.60 13.38 14.68
N VAL A 129 3.55 12.57 14.21
CA VAL A 129 3.29 11.12 13.95
C VAL A 129 2.95 10.42 15.25
N GLU A 130 3.72 10.66 16.32
CA GLU A 130 3.46 10.06 17.63
C GLU A 130 2.11 10.49 18.20
N THR A 131 1.77 11.76 18.06
CA THR A 131 0.47 12.31 18.51
C THR A 131 -0.68 11.63 17.76
N ALA A 132 -0.60 11.51 16.44
CA ALA A 132 -1.62 10.85 15.64
C ALA A 132 -1.75 9.35 15.99
N MET A 133 -0.63 8.66 16.23
CA MET A 133 -0.61 7.26 16.67
C MET A 133 -1.22 7.09 18.06
N ASN A 134 -0.90 7.98 19.00
CA ASN A 134 -1.49 7.98 20.36
C ASN A 134 -3.01 8.20 20.31
N GLN A 135 -3.48 9.09 19.45
CA GLN A 135 -4.92 9.30 19.24
C GLN A 135 -5.61 8.04 18.69
N LEU A 136 -4.97 7.33 17.73
CA LEU A 136 -5.50 6.06 17.18
C LEU A 136 -5.53 4.94 18.22
N MET A 137 -4.60 4.91 19.18
CA MET A 137 -4.57 3.96 20.30
C MET A 137 -5.57 4.31 21.41
N ALA A 138 -5.75 5.61 21.72
CA ALA A 138 -6.59 6.09 22.82
C ALA A 138 -8.08 6.15 22.49
N ARG A 139 -8.52 5.65 21.35
CA ARG A 139 -9.94 5.65 20.96
C ARG A 139 -10.76 4.80 21.93
N GLU A 140 -11.90 5.32 22.33
CA GLU A 140 -12.78 4.65 23.31
C GLU A 140 -13.35 3.31 22.80
N SER A 141 -13.53 3.14 21.47
CA SER A 141 -14.02 1.88 20.93
C SER A 141 -13.99 1.80 19.40
N PRO A 142 -13.43 0.75 18.84
CA PRO A 142 -12.24 0.04 19.32
C PRO A 142 -10.97 0.82 18.96
N PRO A 143 -9.83 0.60 19.63
CA PRO A 143 -8.55 1.13 19.22
C PRO A 143 -8.20 0.58 17.81
N LEU A 144 -7.58 1.40 16.98
CA LEU A 144 -7.23 1.03 15.60
C LEU A 144 -5.77 0.62 15.47
N VAL A 145 -4.96 0.93 16.46
CA VAL A 145 -3.51 0.69 16.48
C VAL A 145 -3.10 0.22 17.87
N THR A 146 -2.09 -0.62 17.91
CA THR A 146 -1.40 -1.01 19.15
C THR A 146 0.09 -0.77 19.02
N ARG A 147 0.74 -0.52 20.16
CA ARG A 147 2.19 -0.49 20.29
C ARG A 147 2.67 -1.87 20.68
N LEU A 148 3.50 -2.49 19.87
CA LEU A 148 4.10 -3.79 20.15
C LEU A 148 5.24 -3.66 21.14
N GLU A 149 5.44 -4.69 21.95
CA GLU A 149 6.60 -4.78 22.83
C GLU A 149 7.90 -4.82 22.00
N ARG A 150 8.96 -4.22 22.57
CA ARG A 150 10.27 -4.26 21.93
C ARG A 150 10.87 -5.64 22.05
N ARG A 151 11.23 -6.25 20.94
CA ARG A 151 11.96 -7.52 20.94
C ARG A 151 13.43 -7.30 21.30
N PRO A 152 14.11 -8.31 21.86
CA PRO A 152 15.55 -8.24 22.09
C PRO A 152 16.30 -7.86 20.82
N GLY A 153 17.14 -6.82 20.91
CA GLY A 153 17.90 -6.28 19.79
C GLY A 153 17.22 -5.16 18.98
N GLN A 154 15.94 -4.86 19.24
CA GLN A 154 15.26 -3.72 18.64
C GLN A 154 15.43 -2.45 19.50
N LYS A 155 15.84 -1.34 18.85
CA LYS A 155 16.04 -0.04 19.53
C LYS A 155 14.71 0.69 19.79
N GLU A 156 13.73 0.52 18.92
CA GLU A 156 12.44 1.23 18.93
C GLU A 156 11.27 0.27 18.97
N ALA A 157 10.17 0.71 19.58
CA ALA A 157 8.90 0.01 19.52
C ALA A 157 8.28 0.14 18.12
N ARG A 158 7.56 -0.88 17.69
CA ARG A 158 6.76 -0.87 16.46
C ARG A 158 5.29 -0.69 16.78
N TYR A 159 4.57 -0.17 15.84
CA TYR A 159 3.12 0.01 15.91
C TYR A 159 2.46 -0.83 14.83
N ALA A 160 1.34 -1.46 15.17
CA ALA A 160 0.57 -2.30 14.26
C ALA A 160 -0.91 -1.87 14.25
N HIS A 161 -1.58 -2.04 13.11
CA HIS A 161 -3.02 -1.82 13.05
C HIS A 161 -3.79 -3.00 13.67
N LEU A 162 -4.97 -2.73 14.23
CA LEU A 162 -5.87 -3.71 14.83
C LEU A 162 -7.07 -4.06 13.94
N LEU A 163 -7.10 -3.59 12.69
CA LEU A 163 -8.20 -3.89 11.77
C LEU A 163 -8.33 -5.39 11.46
N ALA A 164 -7.24 -6.12 11.49
CA ALA A 164 -7.20 -7.57 11.29
C ALA A 164 -7.28 -8.38 12.60
N GLY A 165 -7.63 -7.73 13.71
CA GLY A 165 -7.61 -8.32 15.05
C GLY A 165 -6.31 -8.05 15.80
N GLU A 166 -6.17 -8.67 16.95
CA GLU A 166 -4.95 -8.56 17.76
C GLU A 166 -3.76 -9.15 17.02
N VAL A 167 -2.64 -8.44 17.04
CA VAL A 167 -1.39 -8.95 16.49
C VAL A 167 -0.81 -9.94 17.49
N ALA A 168 -0.79 -11.22 17.14
CA ALA A 168 -0.08 -12.20 17.95
C ALA A 168 1.41 -11.80 18.00
N ASP A 169 1.93 -11.62 19.20
CA ASP A 169 3.34 -11.27 19.43
C ASP A 169 4.33 -12.29 18.84
N ASP A 170 3.81 -13.46 18.49
CA ASP A 170 4.53 -14.61 17.95
C ASP A 170 4.43 -14.73 16.41
N ALA A 171 3.82 -13.75 15.71
CA ALA A 171 3.93 -13.75 14.27
C ALA A 171 5.43 -13.67 13.91
N PRO A 172 5.99 -14.70 13.22
CA PRO A 172 7.34 -14.59 12.73
C PRO A 172 7.37 -13.29 11.93
N GLU A 173 8.37 -12.44 12.21
CA GLU A 173 8.65 -11.35 11.28
C GLU A 173 8.50 -11.95 9.89
N PRO A 174 7.68 -11.35 8.97
CA PRO A 174 7.90 -11.66 7.59
C PRO A 174 9.40 -11.48 7.46
N ALA A 175 10.07 -12.59 7.18
CA ALA A 175 11.51 -12.60 7.16
C ALA A 175 11.87 -11.35 6.36
N MET A 176 12.31 -10.30 7.06
CA MET A 176 13.16 -9.33 6.42
C MET A 176 14.18 -10.24 5.81
N GLY A 177 14.01 -10.48 4.51
CA GLY A 177 15.03 -11.17 3.78
C GLY A 177 16.31 -10.49 4.22
N ARG A 178 17.00 -11.16 5.12
CA ARG A 178 18.43 -11.23 5.03
C ARG A 178 18.66 -11.95 3.71
N THR A 179 18.20 -11.33 2.62
CA THR A 179 18.99 -11.31 1.43
C THR A 179 20.29 -10.79 1.98
N ALA A 180 21.17 -11.75 2.20
CA ALA A 180 22.58 -11.50 2.37
C ALA A 180 22.84 -10.27 1.53
N SER A 181 23.42 -9.25 2.09
CA SER A 181 23.81 -8.03 1.44
C SER A 181 24.38 -8.36 0.05
N SER A 182 23.49 -8.56 -0.92
CA SER A 182 23.84 -8.25 -2.29
C SER A 182 24.14 -6.78 -2.18
N SER A 183 25.40 -6.47 -2.23
CA SER A 183 25.91 -5.14 -1.96
C SER A 183 25.09 -4.17 -2.81
N SER A 184 24.88 -2.95 -2.36
CA SER A 184 24.29 -1.90 -3.20
C SER A 184 24.98 -1.85 -4.57
N ALA A 185 26.20 -2.33 -4.67
CA ALA A 185 26.98 -2.56 -5.89
C ALA A 185 26.34 -3.61 -6.82
N ASP A 186 25.87 -4.77 -6.31
CA ASP A 186 25.22 -5.79 -7.17
C ASP A 186 23.89 -5.32 -7.72
N ARG A 187 23.16 -4.53 -6.92
CA ARG A 187 21.88 -3.94 -7.35
C ARG A 187 22.07 -2.81 -8.34
N ILE A 188 23.11 -2.00 -8.18
CA ILE A 188 23.54 -1.00 -9.14
C ILE A 188 23.96 -1.68 -10.43
N GLY A 189 24.77 -2.75 -10.38
CA GLY A 189 25.18 -3.52 -11.54
C GLY A 189 24.00 -4.14 -12.32
N GLN A 190 22.98 -4.66 -11.64
CA GLN A 190 21.75 -5.15 -12.29
C GLN A 190 20.94 -4.03 -12.94
N LEU A 191 20.88 -2.85 -12.32
CA LEU A 191 20.19 -1.69 -12.89
C LEU A 191 20.97 -1.13 -14.10
N GLU A 192 22.28 -1.07 -14.04
CA GLU A 192 23.14 -0.65 -15.15
C GLU A 192 22.99 -1.61 -16.34
N GLN A 193 22.98 -2.91 -16.08
CA GLN A 193 22.79 -3.92 -17.12
C GLN A 193 21.41 -3.83 -17.77
N GLY A 194 20.33 -3.65 -16.96
CA GLY A 194 18.98 -3.43 -17.49
C GLY A 194 18.87 -2.14 -18.31
N LEU A 195 19.60 -1.10 -17.95
CA LEU A 195 19.63 0.18 -18.65
C LEU A 195 20.36 0.06 -20.00
N ASP A 196 21.43 -0.73 -20.06
CA ASP A 196 22.17 -1.01 -21.30
C ASP A 196 21.36 -1.89 -22.26
N ASP A 197 20.61 -2.87 -21.75
CA ASP A 197 19.75 -3.71 -22.57
C ASP A 197 18.59 -2.90 -23.16
N LEU A 198 17.96 -2.03 -22.37
CA LEU A 198 16.94 -1.10 -22.85
C LEU A 198 17.48 -0.12 -23.92
N ARG A 199 18.70 0.36 -23.76
CA ARG A 199 19.36 1.22 -24.77
C ARG A 199 19.58 0.50 -26.09
N LYS A 200 19.98 -0.78 -26.04
CA LYS A 200 20.15 -1.62 -27.25
C LYS A 200 18.81 -1.82 -27.95
N GLU A 201 17.75 -2.13 -27.20
CA GLU A 201 16.41 -2.34 -27.75
C GLU A 201 15.86 -1.06 -28.42
N VAL A 202 16.03 0.10 -27.78
CA VAL A 202 15.66 1.40 -28.36
C VAL A 202 16.47 1.72 -29.63
N ALA A 203 17.74 1.39 -29.66
CA ALA A 203 18.59 1.57 -30.85
C ALA A 203 18.13 0.68 -32.02
N ASP A 204 17.78 -0.56 -31.72
CA ASP A 204 17.28 -1.55 -32.70
C ASP A 204 15.92 -1.13 -33.27
N LEU A 205 14.99 -0.70 -32.40
CA LEU A 205 13.69 -0.17 -32.82
C LEU A 205 13.83 1.10 -33.70
N ARG A 206 14.76 1.99 -33.38
CA ARG A 206 15.05 3.15 -34.23
C ARG A 206 15.59 2.75 -35.61
N SER A 207 16.48 1.78 -35.66
CA SER A 207 17.01 1.24 -36.93
C SER A 207 15.92 0.60 -37.78
N GLN A 208 15.03 -0.19 -37.17
CA GLN A 208 13.88 -0.78 -37.84
C GLN A 208 12.91 0.29 -38.37
N LEU A 209 12.66 1.33 -37.58
CA LEU A 209 11.80 2.44 -38.00
C LEU A 209 12.39 3.22 -39.18
N GLU A 210 13.72 3.46 -39.16
CA GLU A 210 14.41 4.11 -40.29
C GLU A 210 14.38 3.24 -41.55
N SER A 211 14.58 1.93 -41.40
CA SER A 211 14.50 0.98 -42.51
C SER A 211 13.09 0.93 -43.10
N PHE A 212 12.08 0.95 -42.24
CA PHE A 212 10.69 1.00 -42.65
C PHE A 212 10.34 2.29 -43.40
N ARG A 213 10.80 3.46 -42.90
CA ARG A 213 10.61 4.74 -43.58
C ARG A 213 11.22 4.76 -44.96
N LYS A 214 12.42 4.21 -45.15
CA LYS A 214 13.09 4.12 -46.47
C LYS A 214 12.38 3.22 -47.48
N GLN A 215 11.46 2.37 -47.06
CA GLN A 215 10.66 1.55 -47.98
C GLN A 215 9.46 2.31 -48.57
N PHE A 216 9.14 3.49 -48.04
CA PHE A 216 8.00 4.31 -48.45
C PHE A 216 8.42 5.67 -49.05
N GLU A 217 9.73 5.96 -49.14
CA GLU A 217 10.33 7.04 -49.92
C GLU A 217 10.79 6.54 -51.30
#